data_5c17640223cb6cc251cfb4eaf8a62973
#
_entry.id   5c17640223cb6cc251cfb4eaf8a62973
#
_cell.length_a   1.000
_cell.length_b   1.000
_cell.length_c   1.000
_cell.angle_alpha   90.00
_cell.angle_beta   90.00
_cell.angle_gamma   90.00
#
_symmetry.space_group_name_H-M   'P 1'
#
loop_
_entity.id
_entity.type
_entity.pdbx_description
1 polymer ?
#
loop_
_entity_poly.entity_id
_entity_poly.type
_entity_poly.pdbx_seq_one_letter_code
_entity_poly.pdbx_strand_id
1 'polypeptide(L)'
;MLAAAAVFSYSCQKETPPDLPSLKAAFGSDEFNVEPGGTISLPFVVNGHENVDVSVSAKVSNPRAEVSVKNPLMYQGDVVFTAPAVSSGENITVTLSVLDEKYNRSVETSTTVVVGSSDPLQLSLYSELNSVVCKSGSSFKIPFILSGLGSAKMSSASLELSPSDWKGSYSFAQDMLSGEIAITAPSSLSDKLSVKFSVVDDFDRKAELNLSIDIVMASEAAGAANCYIVKPGSSLTIKAVEGNSNDKLDFDNAKLVWQDAVGMVKSVSASQTEGVLVVNLNSGISGNAVVAATKQGEIVWSWHLWVSDYDPDENPFVWTSKAGNTFTYMDRNLGAMGCEKYSAAALGLMYQWGRKDPFEGSDGVHSSVKVKQYDFEGNRITQTVEQRPGYSELKSTTLALSIKNPMTFYVAPGSDYPVVDWFTDKAEHQNNDLWGGVSGLKTKYDPCPEGWMVPASGEGWGFRSEYSKGGKLTDSTPYDPSYPWYIEYDDEYCIGFRYKQSDGKEYWFPFTGKLDPNKGDLSGVDGGALYLTRNTSNTLMEVESFAWGNPASEFQLNRSYGATVRCVKVK
;
A
#
# COMPACT_ATOMS: atom_id res chain seq x y z
N MET A 1 6.70 78.88 44.73
CA MET A 1 6.55 77.49 45.06
C MET A 1 6.72 76.69 43.77
N LEU A 2 7.91 76.10 43.64
CA LEU A 2 8.20 75.22 42.49
C LEU A 2 7.55 73.81 42.72
N ALA A 3 6.77 73.34 41.79
CA ALA A 3 6.31 71.98 41.77
C ALA A 3 7.23 71.15 40.84
N ALA A 4 7.99 70.24 41.44
CA ALA A 4 8.85 69.30 40.71
C ALA A 4 7.99 68.22 40.06
N ALA A 5 8.01 68.08 38.71
CA ALA A 5 7.44 66.99 37.97
C ALA A 5 8.46 65.85 37.96
N ALA A 6 8.09 64.71 38.57
CA ALA A 6 8.86 63.50 38.51
C ALA A 6 8.58 62.79 37.13
N VAL A 7 9.61 62.71 36.30
CA VAL A 7 9.61 61.95 35.07
C VAL A 7 9.90 60.48 35.43
N PHE A 8 8.91 59.66 35.37
CA PHE A 8 9.09 58.19 35.40
C PHE A 8 9.60 57.74 34.04
N SER A 9 10.88 57.41 33.94
CA SER A 9 11.44 56.69 32.82
C SER A 9 11.08 55.21 32.94
N TYR A 10 10.12 54.77 32.18
CA TYR A 10 9.93 53.36 31.97
C TYR A 10 11.11 52.83 31.15
N SER A 11 12.00 52.11 31.81
CA SER A 11 13.00 51.30 31.16
C SER A 11 12.26 50.10 30.52
N CYS A 12 12.05 50.13 29.22
CA CYS A 12 11.77 48.93 28.48
C CYS A 12 12.96 47.97 28.62
N GLN A 13 12.86 47.00 29.52
CA GLN A 13 13.74 45.84 29.45
C GLN A 13 13.46 45.17 28.11
N LYS A 14 14.43 45.21 27.19
CA LYS A 14 14.43 44.33 26.03
C LYS A 14 14.46 42.92 26.57
N GLU A 15 13.33 42.21 26.47
CA GLU A 15 13.33 40.78 26.68
C GLU A 15 14.36 40.17 25.74
N THR A 16 15.28 39.38 26.29
CA THR A 16 16.23 38.61 25.49
C THR A 16 15.39 37.68 24.61
N PRO A 17 15.58 37.69 23.28
CA PRO A 17 14.83 36.79 22.42
C PRO A 17 15.06 35.36 22.90
N PRO A 18 14.03 34.50 22.91
CA PRO A 18 14.20 33.10 23.20
C PRO A 18 15.21 32.49 22.20
N ASP A 19 15.94 31.46 22.63
CA ASP A 19 16.85 30.71 21.76
C ASP A 19 16.02 29.92 20.73
N LEU A 20 15.59 30.61 19.69
CA LEU A 20 14.76 30.08 18.63
C LEU A 20 15.65 29.48 17.52
N PRO A 21 15.29 28.34 16.94
CA PRO A 21 16.01 27.81 15.80
C PRO A 21 16.05 28.84 14.66
N SER A 22 17.08 28.78 13.85
CA SER A 22 17.19 29.68 12.69
C SER A 22 16.01 29.51 11.75
N LEU A 23 15.40 30.62 11.34
CA LEU A 23 14.36 30.65 10.34
C LEU A 23 14.94 30.14 9.00
N LYS A 24 14.28 29.19 8.34
CA LYS A 24 14.67 28.64 7.05
C LYS A 24 13.47 28.62 6.12
N ALA A 25 13.69 28.88 4.86
CA ALA A 25 12.69 28.74 3.82
C ALA A 25 13.29 28.00 2.63
N ALA A 26 12.46 27.22 1.93
CA ALA A 26 12.87 26.54 0.72
C ALA A 26 11.69 26.44 -0.25
N PHE A 27 11.98 26.53 -1.54
CA PHE A 27 11.07 26.13 -2.60
C PHE A 27 11.11 24.61 -2.80
N GLY A 28 10.05 24.02 -3.37
CA GLY A 28 9.96 22.60 -3.70
C GLY A 28 10.93 22.15 -4.80
N SER A 29 11.51 23.10 -5.56
CA SER A 29 12.56 22.87 -6.57
C SER A 29 13.45 24.09 -6.69
N ASP A 30 14.70 23.87 -7.13
CA ASP A 30 15.65 24.94 -7.44
C ASP A 30 15.37 25.56 -8.82
N GLU A 31 14.61 24.87 -9.66
CA GLU A 31 14.27 25.31 -11.02
C GLU A 31 12.83 24.90 -11.38
N PHE A 32 12.15 25.79 -12.07
CA PHE A 32 10.81 25.58 -12.64
C PHE A 32 10.78 26.07 -14.07
N ASN A 33 9.95 25.46 -14.90
CA ASN A 33 9.77 25.83 -16.28
C ASN A 33 8.36 26.39 -16.51
N VAL A 34 8.24 27.45 -17.29
CA VAL A 34 6.97 28.06 -17.65
C VAL A 34 7.04 28.67 -19.04
N GLU A 35 5.95 28.56 -19.78
CA GLU A 35 5.81 29.23 -21.08
C GLU A 35 5.65 30.74 -20.92
N PRO A 36 6.04 31.55 -21.92
CA PRO A 36 5.75 32.98 -21.94
C PRO A 36 4.26 33.26 -21.71
N GLY A 37 3.94 34.15 -20.77
CA GLY A 37 2.58 34.45 -20.35
C GLY A 37 1.91 33.35 -19.50
N GLY A 38 2.58 32.21 -19.27
CA GLY A 38 2.08 31.11 -18.43
C GLY A 38 2.15 31.44 -16.95
N THR A 39 1.31 30.81 -16.17
CA THR A 39 1.27 30.93 -14.72
C THR A 39 1.53 29.56 -14.10
N ILE A 40 2.46 29.51 -13.13
CA ILE A 40 2.78 28.29 -12.37
C ILE A 40 2.74 28.57 -10.87
N SER A 41 2.55 27.50 -10.11
CA SER A 41 2.64 27.51 -8.65
C SER A 41 4.02 27.02 -8.23
N LEU A 42 4.69 27.76 -7.37
CA LEU A 42 5.99 27.44 -6.81
C LEU A 42 5.77 27.14 -5.33
N PRO A 43 5.63 25.86 -4.95
CA PRO A 43 5.39 25.49 -3.56
C PRO A 43 6.60 25.83 -2.69
N PHE A 44 6.35 26.29 -1.48
CA PHE A 44 7.40 26.59 -0.50
C PHE A 44 7.04 26.10 0.89
N VAL A 45 8.07 25.88 1.71
CA VAL A 45 7.96 25.54 3.13
C VAL A 45 8.82 26.47 3.97
N VAL A 46 8.38 26.75 5.21
CA VAL A 46 9.10 27.56 6.20
C VAL A 46 9.30 26.72 7.46
N ASN A 47 10.53 26.64 7.93
CA ASN A 47 10.93 25.91 9.14
C ASN A 47 11.57 26.84 10.16
N GLY A 48 11.58 26.49 11.43
CA GLY A 48 12.17 27.30 12.52
C GLY A 48 11.29 28.45 12.97
N HIS A 49 10.02 28.51 12.54
CA HIS A 49 9.05 29.53 12.95
C HIS A 49 8.52 29.32 14.38
N GLU A 50 8.60 28.11 14.95
CA GLU A 50 8.22 27.77 16.34
C GLU A 50 6.85 28.34 16.76
N ASN A 51 5.83 28.18 15.89
CA ASN A 51 4.47 28.71 16.08
C ASN A 51 4.39 30.26 16.20
N VAL A 52 5.38 30.97 15.67
CA VAL A 52 5.33 32.43 15.52
C VAL A 52 4.78 32.76 14.14
N ASP A 53 3.86 33.72 14.09
CA ASP A 53 3.34 34.24 12.82
C ASP A 53 4.47 34.88 12.01
N VAL A 54 4.59 34.46 10.77
CA VAL A 54 5.55 35.02 9.80
C VAL A 54 4.80 35.69 8.65
N SER A 55 5.29 36.81 8.19
CA SER A 55 4.84 37.43 6.94
C SER A 55 5.68 36.89 5.78
N VAL A 56 5.03 36.58 4.66
CA VAL A 56 5.67 36.03 3.48
C VAL A 56 5.39 36.93 2.29
N SER A 57 6.44 37.29 1.56
CA SER A 57 6.35 38.06 0.31
C SER A 57 7.27 37.49 -0.74
N ALA A 58 6.96 37.73 -2.02
CA ALA A 58 7.77 37.29 -3.13
C ALA A 58 8.11 38.45 -4.08
N LYS A 59 9.32 38.42 -4.64
CA LYS A 59 9.78 39.37 -5.68
C LYS A 59 10.42 38.61 -6.84
N VAL A 60 10.46 39.22 -8.01
CA VAL A 60 11.08 38.66 -9.23
C VAL A 60 12.19 39.56 -9.74
N SER A 61 13.19 38.97 -10.40
CA SER A 61 14.28 39.69 -11.03
C SER A 61 13.88 40.47 -12.29
N ASN A 62 12.82 40.00 -12.98
CA ASN A 62 12.29 40.68 -14.16
C ASN A 62 11.00 41.42 -13.81
N PRO A 63 10.93 42.75 -13.95
CA PRO A 63 9.74 43.54 -13.59
C PRO A 63 8.53 43.31 -14.49
N ARG A 64 8.66 42.53 -15.59
CA ARG A 64 7.56 42.14 -16.47
C ARG A 64 6.87 40.87 -16.05
N ALA A 65 7.47 40.09 -15.12
CA ALA A 65 6.85 38.94 -14.51
C ALA A 65 6.06 39.37 -13.27
N GLU A 66 4.97 38.68 -13.00
CA GLU A 66 4.13 38.92 -11.82
C GLU A 66 4.27 37.77 -10.83
N VAL A 67 4.26 38.10 -9.54
CA VAL A 67 4.21 37.12 -8.47
C VAL A 67 3.19 37.52 -7.41
N SER A 68 2.53 36.53 -6.85
CA SER A 68 1.69 36.66 -5.67
C SER A 68 1.83 35.45 -4.77
N VAL A 69 1.74 35.64 -3.45
CA VAL A 69 1.73 34.55 -2.49
C VAL A 69 0.30 34.12 -2.25
N LYS A 70 -0.01 32.84 -2.47
CA LYS A 70 -1.32 32.24 -2.22
C LYS A 70 -1.28 31.31 -1.02
N ASN A 71 -2.37 31.31 -0.24
CA ASN A 71 -2.58 30.43 0.90
C ASN A 71 -1.34 30.34 1.82
N PRO A 72 -0.80 31.48 2.28
CA PRO A 72 0.33 31.44 3.18
C PRO A 72 -0.17 30.91 4.53
N LEU A 73 -0.19 29.58 4.65
CA LEU A 73 -0.13 29.00 5.98
C LEU A 73 1.19 29.45 6.57
N MET A 74 1.28 29.63 7.89
CA MET A 74 2.47 30.18 8.57
C MET A 74 3.79 29.50 8.19
N TYR A 75 3.72 28.29 7.62
CA TYR A 75 4.88 27.44 7.36
C TYR A 75 4.91 26.82 5.95
N GLN A 76 3.86 27.01 5.14
CA GLN A 76 3.82 26.53 3.76
C GLN A 76 2.84 27.32 2.90
N GLY A 77 3.04 27.32 1.61
CA GLY A 77 2.17 27.98 0.64
C GLY A 77 2.71 27.87 -0.77
N ASP A 78 2.12 28.63 -1.67
CA ASP A 78 2.51 28.73 -3.07
C ASP A 78 2.82 30.16 -3.45
N VAL A 79 3.92 30.36 -4.19
CA VAL A 79 4.14 31.58 -4.96
C VAL A 79 3.57 31.34 -6.36
N VAL A 80 2.53 32.05 -6.70
CA VAL A 80 1.99 32.04 -8.08
C VAL A 80 2.82 33.01 -8.89
N PHE A 81 3.51 32.45 -9.88
CA PHE A 81 4.34 33.19 -10.83
C PHE A 81 3.65 33.25 -12.18
N THR A 82 3.56 34.43 -12.78
CA THR A 82 3.12 34.62 -14.16
C THR A 82 4.29 35.17 -14.98
N ALA A 83 4.66 34.45 -16.01
CA ALA A 83 5.75 34.81 -16.89
C ALA A 83 5.41 36.06 -17.74
N PRO A 84 6.41 36.86 -18.14
CA PRO A 84 6.20 37.90 -19.13
C PRO A 84 5.65 37.33 -20.42
N ALA A 85 4.73 38.03 -21.05
CA ALA A 85 4.13 37.64 -22.31
C ALA A 85 5.11 37.61 -23.51
N VAL A 86 6.32 38.12 -23.32
CA VAL A 86 7.34 38.25 -24.37
C VAL A 86 8.69 37.87 -23.78
N SER A 87 9.20 36.73 -24.07
CA SER A 87 10.62 36.32 -24.09
C SER A 87 10.73 34.79 -24.04
N SER A 88 11.41 34.20 -24.98
CA SER A 88 11.76 32.79 -24.97
C SER A 88 13.20 32.61 -24.49
N GLY A 89 13.43 31.82 -23.45
CA GLY A 89 14.77 31.46 -22.97
C GLY A 89 15.33 32.35 -21.85
N GLU A 90 14.49 33.06 -21.12
CA GLU A 90 14.91 33.91 -20.03
C GLU A 90 14.83 33.19 -18.67
N ASN A 91 15.88 33.27 -17.87
CA ASN A 91 15.90 32.76 -16.50
C ASN A 91 15.49 33.89 -15.55
N ILE A 92 14.37 33.72 -14.87
CA ILE A 92 13.85 34.69 -13.91
C ILE A 92 14.02 34.14 -12.50
N THR A 93 14.73 34.89 -11.65
CA THR A 93 14.85 34.53 -10.23
C THR A 93 13.62 35.00 -9.48
N VAL A 94 12.99 34.08 -8.77
CA VAL A 94 11.92 34.36 -7.80
C VAL A 94 12.52 34.25 -6.41
N THR A 95 12.44 35.34 -5.64
CA THR A 95 12.94 35.41 -4.27
C THR A 95 11.77 35.48 -3.31
N LEU A 96 11.71 34.54 -2.38
CA LEU A 96 10.78 34.49 -1.25
C LEU A 96 11.46 35.14 -0.04
N SER A 97 10.80 36.10 0.56
CA SER A 97 11.24 36.76 1.80
C SER A 97 10.25 36.41 2.90
N VAL A 98 10.76 35.86 3.98
CA VAL A 98 10.00 35.50 5.19
C VAL A 98 10.49 36.36 6.32
N LEU A 99 9.58 37.03 7.00
CA LEU A 99 9.85 37.93 8.10
C LEU A 99 9.05 37.53 9.34
N ASP A 100 9.75 37.29 10.42
CA ASP A 100 9.21 37.21 11.76
C ASP A 100 9.38 38.60 12.42
N GLU A 101 8.33 39.37 12.41
CA GLU A 101 8.34 40.73 12.97
C GLU A 101 8.53 40.74 14.49
N LYS A 102 8.04 39.69 15.17
CA LYS A 102 8.08 39.61 16.63
C LYS A 102 9.50 39.53 17.17
N TYR A 103 10.37 38.76 16.50
CA TYR A 103 11.76 38.57 16.92
C TYR A 103 12.77 39.18 15.95
N ASN A 104 12.30 39.94 14.97
CA ASN A 104 13.09 40.57 13.92
C ASN A 104 14.06 39.61 13.22
N ARG A 105 13.53 38.40 12.89
CA ARG A 105 14.26 37.39 12.12
C ARG A 105 13.76 37.40 10.70
N SER A 106 14.65 37.26 9.74
CA SER A 106 14.28 37.14 8.35
C SER A 106 15.13 36.12 7.64
N VAL A 107 14.57 35.52 6.59
CA VAL A 107 15.29 34.66 5.66
C VAL A 107 14.79 34.93 4.24
N GLU A 108 15.71 34.94 3.30
CA GLU A 108 15.40 34.93 1.88
C GLU A 108 15.87 33.60 1.26
N THR A 109 15.07 33.06 0.38
CA THR A 109 15.42 31.92 -0.49
C THR A 109 14.99 32.23 -1.92
N SER A 110 15.64 31.65 -2.90
CA SER A 110 15.34 31.91 -4.29
C SER A 110 15.27 30.62 -5.07
N THR A 111 14.46 30.65 -6.13
CA THR A 111 14.42 29.61 -7.15
C THR A 111 14.50 30.28 -8.52
N THR A 112 14.87 29.52 -9.53
CA THR A 112 14.92 29.98 -10.92
C THR A 112 13.68 29.52 -11.66
N VAL A 113 13.03 30.43 -12.37
CA VAL A 113 11.99 30.09 -13.35
C VAL A 113 12.57 30.32 -14.74
N VAL A 114 12.68 29.25 -15.49
CA VAL A 114 13.11 29.28 -16.89
C VAL A 114 11.88 29.54 -17.76
N VAL A 115 11.86 30.69 -18.39
CA VAL A 115 10.77 31.10 -19.29
C VAL A 115 11.18 30.82 -20.72
N GLY A 116 10.32 30.11 -21.43
CA GLY A 116 10.50 29.83 -22.85
C GLY A 116 11.46 28.70 -23.20
N SER A 117 11.97 27.93 -22.21
CA SER A 117 12.37 26.56 -22.45
C SER A 117 11.09 25.74 -22.40
N SER A 118 10.37 25.68 -23.48
CA SER A 118 9.14 24.95 -23.60
C SER A 118 9.40 23.47 -23.33
N ASP A 119 8.86 22.96 -22.24
CA ASP A 119 8.57 21.54 -22.22
C ASP A 119 7.71 21.26 -23.45
N PRO A 120 8.05 20.25 -24.24
CA PRO A 120 7.24 19.90 -25.39
C PRO A 120 5.80 19.61 -24.91
N LEU A 121 4.82 20.03 -25.71
CA LEU A 121 3.44 19.63 -25.46
C LEU A 121 3.39 18.09 -25.42
N GLN A 122 2.90 17.50 -24.32
CA GLN A 122 2.91 16.05 -24.12
C GLN A 122 1.55 15.54 -23.69
N LEU A 123 1.17 14.40 -24.25
CA LEU A 123 0.06 13.58 -23.79
C LEU A 123 0.62 12.33 -23.13
N SER A 124 0.17 12.03 -21.92
CA SER A 124 0.56 10.83 -21.17
C SER A 124 -0.64 10.21 -20.48
N LEU A 125 -0.47 8.97 -20.04
CA LEU A 125 -1.41 8.28 -19.16
C LEU A 125 -0.91 8.39 -17.71
N TYR A 126 -1.84 8.23 -16.74
CA TYR A 126 -1.47 8.10 -15.32
C TYR A 126 -0.68 6.83 -15.04
N SER A 127 -0.90 5.78 -15.84
CA SER A 127 -0.16 4.51 -15.81
C SER A 127 -0.19 3.87 -17.19
N GLU A 128 0.74 2.97 -17.48
CA GLU A 128 0.72 2.20 -18.72
C GLU A 128 -0.59 1.42 -18.86
N LEU A 129 -1.16 1.45 -20.07
CA LEU A 129 -2.37 0.75 -20.43
C LEU A 129 -2.08 -0.18 -21.61
N ASN A 130 -1.79 -1.45 -21.31
CA ASN A 130 -1.45 -2.46 -22.32
C ASN A 130 -2.64 -3.37 -22.64
N SER A 131 -3.63 -3.45 -21.77
CA SER A 131 -4.82 -4.29 -21.97
C SER A 131 -6.05 -3.72 -21.27
N VAL A 132 -7.23 -4.01 -21.79
CA VAL A 132 -8.52 -3.63 -21.22
C VAL A 132 -9.46 -4.82 -21.25
N VAL A 133 -10.15 -5.03 -20.15
CA VAL A 133 -11.25 -6.01 -20.07
C VAL A 133 -12.52 -5.37 -20.57
N CYS A 134 -13.17 -5.97 -21.55
CA CYS A 134 -14.47 -5.50 -22.02
C CYS A 134 -15.39 -6.62 -22.50
N LYS A 135 -16.66 -6.31 -22.65
CA LYS A 135 -17.67 -7.10 -23.33
C LYS A 135 -18.12 -6.36 -24.58
N SER A 136 -18.73 -7.12 -25.50
CA SER A 136 -19.39 -6.54 -26.67
C SER A 136 -20.37 -5.45 -26.28
N GLY A 137 -20.26 -4.27 -26.86
CA GLY A 137 -21.13 -3.11 -26.60
C GLY A 137 -20.83 -2.36 -25.29
N SER A 138 -19.90 -2.82 -24.46
CA SER A 138 -19.49 -2.08 -23.25
C SER A 138 -18.63 -0.86 -23.58
N SER A 139 -18.53 0.08 -22.65
CA SER A 139 -17.72 1.27 -22.81
C SER A 139 -16.70 1.36 -21.68
N PHE A 140 -15.52 1.89 -21.98
CA PHE A 140 -14.48 2.19 -21.00
C PHE A 140 -13.87 3.56 -21.28
N LYS A 141 -13.12 4.07 -20.30
CA LYS A 141 -12.49 5.37 -20.35
C LYS A 141 -10.98 5.25 -20.17
N ILE A 142 -10.24 6.08 -20.90
CA ILE A 142 -8.80 6.20 -20.79
C ILE A 142 -8.51 7.61 -20.29
N PRO A 143 -8.17 7.81 -19.01
CA PRO A 143 -7.79 9.11 -18.50
C PRO A 143 -6.39 9.48 -18.99
N PHE A 144 -6.21 10.72 -19.43
CA PHE A 144 -4.94 11.26 -19.91
C PHE A 144 -4.56 12.56 -19.21
N ILE A 145 -3.27 12.86 -19.26
CA ILE A 145 -2.68 14.11 -18.77
C ILE A 145 -2.10 14.86 -19.98
N LEU A 146 -2.36 16.16 -20.05
CA LEU A 146 -1.75 17.09 -20.97
C LEU A 146 -0.79 17.99 -20.20
N SER A 147 0.47 17.99 -20.55
CA SER A 147 1.49 18.86 -19.97
C SER A 147 2.16 19.74 -21.03
N GLY A 148 2.84 20.79 -20.60
CA GLY A 148 3.51 21.71 -21.51
C GLY A 148 2.60 22.72 -22.22
N LEU A 149 1.30 22.79 -21.89
CA LEU A 149 0.36 23.74 -22.50
C LEU A 149 0.72 25.20 -22.14
N GLY A 150 1.09 25.44 -20.88
CA GLY A 150 1.45 26.78 -20.41
C GLY A 150 0.33 27.81 -20.63
N SER A 151 0.63 28.92 -21.25
CA SER A 151 -0.32 29.98 -21.63
C SER A 151 -0.99 29.74 -22.99
N ALA A 152 -0.55 28.75 -23.75
CA ALA A 152 -1.15 28.38 -25.03
C ALA A 152 -2.59 27.86 -24.84
N LYS A 153 -3.39 27.99 -25.89
CA LYS A 153 -4.74 27.44 -25.91
C LYS A 153 -4.82 26.27 -26.87
N MET A 154 -5.61 25.26 -26.53
CA MET A 154 -5.89 24.21 -27.50
C MET A 154 -6.61 24.76 -28.73
N SER A 155 -6.06 24.44 -29.90
CA SER A 155 -6.61 24.78 -31.21
C SER A 155 -7.49 23.65 -31.75
N SER A 156 -7.02 22.39 -31.64
CA SER A 156 -7.76 21.23 -32.11
C SER A 156 -7.34 19.96 -31.37
N ALA A 157 -8.22 18.96 -31.39
CA ALA A 157 -7.91 17.60 -30.96
C ALA A 157 -8.60 16.60 -31.90
N SER A 158 -7.99 15.43 -32.08
CA SER A 158 -8.54 14.37 -32.92
C SER A 158 -8.30 12.99 -32.29
N LEU A 159 -9.26 12.08 -32.51
CA LEU A 159 -9.21 10.71 -32.04
C LEU A 159 -9.41 9.76 -33.23
N GLU A 160 -8.48 8.85 -33.43
CA GLU A 160 -8.54 7.80 -34.43
C GLU A 160 -8.50 6.44 -33.73
N LEU A 161 -9.40 5.53 -34.11
CA LEU A 161 -9.50 4.17 -33.58
C LEU A 161 -9.35 3.15 -34.72
N SER A 162 -8.63 2.08 -34.44
CA SER A 162 -8.50 0.95 -35.37
C SER A 162 -8.61 -0.38 -34.60
N PRO A 163 -9.55 -1.29 -34.96
CA PRO A 163 -10.49 -1.20 -36.10
C PRO A 163 -11.51 -0.07 -36.02
N SER A 164 -12.02 0.35 -37.17
CA SER A 164 -12.90 1.54 -37.31
C SER A 164 -14.35 1.34 -36.84
N ASP A 165 -14.73 0.13 -36.47
CA ASP A 165 -16.04 -0.21 -35.88
C ASP A 165 -16.12 0.15 -34.39
N TRP A 166 -15.00 0.43 -33.75
CA TRP A 166 -14.95 1.03 -32.42
C TRP A 166 -15.39 2.49 -32.45
N LYS A 167 -16.14 2.91 -31.44
CA LYS A 167 -16.58 4.31 -31.33
C LYS A 167 -15.86 4.99 -30.19
N GLY A 168 -15.48 6.25 -30.37
CA GLY A 168 -14.80 7.02 -29.35
C GLY A 168 -15.19 8.49 -29.34
N SER A 169 -15.03 9.09 -28.18
CA SER A 169 -15.12 10.53 -27.95
C SER A 169 -14.09 10.92 -26.91
N TYR A 170 -13.82 12.19 -26.77
CA TYR A 170 -12.92 12.71 -25.74
C TYR A 170 -13.51 13.95 -25.08
N SER A 171 -13.08 14.20 -23.84
CA SER A 171 -13.40 15.40 -23.09
C SER A 171 -12.20 15.86 -22.27
N PHE A 172 -12.09 17.16 -22.07
CA PHE A 172 -11.08 17.79 -21.23
C PHE A 172 -11.70 18.25 -19.92
N ALA A 173 -10.93 18.23 -18.83
CA ALA A 173 -11.27 18.89 -17.59
C ALA A 173 -11.27 20.43 -17.75
N GLN A 174 -11.80 21.16 -16.77
CA GLN A 174 -11.89 22.64 -16.85
C GLN A 174 -10.52 23.32 -16.94
N ASP A 175 -9.50 22.72 -16.35
CA ASP A 175 -8.11 23.20 -16.39
C ASP A 175 -7.39 22.93 -17.71
N MET A 176 -7.98 22.13 -18.60
CA MET A 176 -7.41 21.67 -19.86
C MET A 176 -6.12 20.85 -19.71
N LEU A 177 -5.70 20.50 -18.47
CA LEU A 177 -4.46 19.76 -18.20
C LEU A 177 -4.68 18.26 -18.07
N SER A 178 -5.93 17.81 -18.10
CA SER A 178 -6.31 16.41 -18.09
C SER A 178 -7.60 16.18 -18.85
N GLY A 179 -7.93 14.92 -19.08
CA GLY A 179 -9.16 14.54 -19.74
C GLY A 179 -9.38 13.05 -19.81
N GLU A 180 -10.41 12.65 -20.53
CA GLU A 180 -10.78 11.25 -20.73
C GLU A 180 -11.10 10.99 -22.19
N ILE A 181 -10.62 9.85 -22.71
CA ILE A 181 -11.06 9.26 -23.97
C ILE A 181 -12.07 8.17 -23.62
N ALA A 182 -13.33 8.35 -24.03
CA ALA A 182 -14.38 7.36 -23.86
C ALA A 182 -14.47 6.49 -25.13
N ILE A 183 -14.39 5.18 -24.96
CA ILE A 183 -14.40 4.20 -26.06
C ILE A 183 -15.53 3.22 -25.85
N THR A 184 -16.27 2.90 -26.91
CA THR A 184 -17.33 1.90 -26.91
C THR A 184 -16.98 0.77 -27.86
N ALA A 185 -17.02 -0.46 -27.34
CA ALA A 185 -16.70 -1.66 -28.07
C ALA A 185 -17.83 -2.02 -29.09
N PRO A 186 -17.46 -2.55 -30.27
CA PRO A 186 -18.42 -3.06 -31.25
C PRO A 186 -19.10 -4.35 -30.78
N SER A 187 -20.05 -4.82 -31.57
CA SER A 187 -20.73 -6.11 -31.33
C SER A 187 -19.82 -7.32 -31.48
N SER A 188 -18.76 -7.22 -32.28
CA SER A 188 -17.73 -8.23 -32.44
C SER A 188 -16.39 -7.64 -32.01
N LEU A 189 -15.79 -8.20 -30.97
CA LEU A 189 -14.52 -7.73 -30.43
C LEU A 189 -13.35 -8.18 -31.28
N SER A 190 -12.42 -7.29 -31.52
CA SER A 190 -11.08 -7.61 -31.99
C SER A 190 -10.16 -7.88 -30.80
N ASP A 191 -9.10 -8.66 -31.00
CA ASP A 191 -8.11 -8.94 -29.93
C ASP A 191 -7.27 -7.72 -29.56
N LYS A 192 -7.23 -6.70 -30.45
CA LYS A 192 -6.45 -5.48 -30.25
C LYS A 192 -7.23 -4.25 -30.70
N LEU A 193 -6.99 -3.15 -29.98
CA LEU A 193 -7.46 -1.82 -30.31
C LEU A 193 -6.25 -0.87 -30.38
N SER A 194 -6.10 -0.17 -31.51
CA SER A 194 -5.16 0.94 -31.62
C SER A 194 -5.92 2.24 -31.39
N VAL A 195 -5.40 3.08 -30.52
CA VAL A 195 -5.91 4.42 -30.21
C VAL A 195 -4.83 5.42 -30.55
N LYS A 196 -5.15 6.37 -31.43
CA LYS A 196 -4.31 7.54 -31.69
C LYS A 196 -5.08 8.78 -31.31
N PHE A 197 -4.62 9.49 -30.30
CA PHE A 197 -5.19 10.74 -29.84
C PHE A 197 -4.15 11.85 -30.01
N SER A 198 -4.53 12.93 -30.68
CA SER A 198 -3.65 14.05 -30.98
C SER A 198 -4.27 15.35 -30.52
N VAL A 199 -3.46 16.26 -29.99
CA VAL A 199 -3.84 17.64 -29.69
C VAL A 199 -2.89 18.60 -30.36
N VAL A 200 -3.39 19.77 -30.78
CA VAL A 200 -2.62 20.88 -31.35
C VAL A 200 -3.00 22.14 -30.61
N ASP A 201 -2.02 22.93 -30.19
CA ASP A 201 -2.25 24.24 -29.60
C ASP A 201 -2.26 25.37 -30.63
N ASP A 202 -2.49 26.60 -30.18
CA ASP A 202 -2.52 27.80 -31.01
C ASP A 202 -1.13 28.32 -31.47
N PHE A 203 -0.06 27.57 -31.08
CA PHE A 203 1.31 27.76 -31.60
C PHE A 203 1.74 26.61 -32.51
N ASP A 204 0.79 25.81 -33.04
CA ASP A 204 1.03 24.66 -33.91
C ASP A 204 1.91 23.55 -33.27
N ARG A 205 2.07 23.55 -31.91
CA ARG A 205 2.74 22.45 -31.22
C ARG A 205 1.78 21.26 -31.13
N LYS A 206 2.30 20.07 -31.44
CA LYS A 206 1.52 18.84 -31.49
C LYS A 206 1.99 17.85 -30.43
N ALA A 207 1.04 17.24 -29.72
CA ALA A 207 1.27 16.06 -28.91
C ALA A 207 0.40 14.90 -29.38
N GLU A 208 0.93 13.69 -29.33
CA GLU A 208 0.25 12.46 -29.73
C GLU A 208 0.37 11.39 -28.65
N LEU A 209 -0.72 10.70 -28.38
CA LEU A 209 -0.80 9.49 -27.59
C LEU A 209 -1.15 8.34 -28.52
N ASN A 210 -0.24 7.37 -28.65
CA ASN A 210 -0.42 6.18 -29.48
C ASN A 210 -0.45 4.95 -28.58
N LEU A 211 -1.59 4.27 -28.50
CA LEU A 211 -1.78 3.09 -27.66
C LEU A 211 -2.10 1.87 -28.53
N SER A 212 -1.54 0.73 -28.16
CA SER A 212 -1.94 -0.58 -28.67
C SER A 212 -2.44 -1.40 -27.49
N ILE A 213 -3.74 -1.62 -27.42
CA ILE A 213 -4.43 -2.19 -26.25
C ILE A 213 -4.91 -3.59 -26.61
N ASP A 214 -4.50 -4.59 -25.83
CA ASP A 214 -5.04 -5.95 -25.91
C ASP A 214 -6.45 -5.99 -25.31
N ILE A 215 -7.40 -6.54 -26.04
CA ILE A 215 -8.78 -6.67 -25.59
C ILE A 215 -8.97 -8.01 -24.92
N VAL A 216 -9.26 -7.99 -23.62
CA VAL A 216 -9.45 -9.18 -22.78
C VAL A 216 -10.93 -9.37 -22.48
N MET A 217 -11.47 -10.54 -22.79
CA MET A 217 -12.86 -10.87 -22.45
C MET A 217 -12.94 -11.27 -20.96
N ALA A 218 -13.85 -10.61 -20.22
CA ALA A 218 -14.11 -10.98 -18.83
C ALA A 218 -14.82 -12.33 -18.75
N SER A 219 -14.29 -13.25 -17.93
CA SER A 219 -14.97 -14.47 -17.49
C SER A 219 -15.90 -14.18 -16.30
N GLU A 220 -16.57 -15.21 -15.77
CA GLU A 220 -17.30 -15.09 -14.51
C GLU A 220 -16.33 -14.68 -13.38
N ALA A 221 -16.73 -13.70 -12.58
CA ALA A 221 -15.88 -13.20 -11.52
C ALA A 221 -15.94 -14.10 -10.28
N ALA A 222 -14.78 -14.36 -9.69
CA ALA A 222 -14.66 -15.07 -8.42
C ALA A 222 -15.41 -14.36 -7.28
N GLY A 223 -15.70 -15.10 -6.20
CA GLY A 223 -16.25 -14.55 -4.97
C GLY A 223 -15.36 -13.45 -4.38
N ALA A 224 -15.93 -12.57 -3.59
CA ALA A 224 -15.17 -11.46 -2.98
C ALA A 224 -14.23 -11.97 -1.88
N ALA A 225 -12.93 -11.71 -1.99
CA ALA A 225 -11.90 -12.11 -1.04
C ALA A 225 -10.69 -11.17 -1.13
N ASN A 226 -9.76 -11.22 -0.16
CA ASN A 226 -8.45 -10.58 -0.27
C ASN A 226 -7.36 -11.52 -0.78
N CYS A 227 -7.61 -12.82 -0.75
CA CYS A 227 -6.70 -13.82 -1.28
C CYS A 227 -7.44 -14.77 -2.22
N TYR A 228 -6.81 -15.09 -3.34
CA TYR A 228 -7.31 -16.04 -4.33
C TYR A 228 -6.28 -17.14 -4.54
N ILE A 229 -6.69 -18.39 -4.35
CA ILE A 229 -5.90 -19.56 -4.75
C ILE A 229 -6.22 -19.82 -6.22
N VAL A 230 -5.19 -19.76 -7.07
CA VAL A 230 -5.34 -19.76 -8.54
C VAL A 230 -4.33 -20.69 -9.16
N LYS A 231 -4.79 -21.56 -10.08
CA LYS A 231 -3.90 -22.49 -10.78
C LYS A 231 -2.97 -21.78 -11.76
N PRO A 232 -1.68 -22.18 -11.84
CA PRO A 232 -0.77 -21.69 -12.87
C PRO A 232 -1.37 -21.85 -14.29
N GLY A 233 -1.17 -20.86 -15.15
CA GLY A 233 -1.66 -20.85 -16.52
C GLY A 233 -3.15 -20.54 -16.68
N SER A 234 -3.86 -20.23 -15.59
CA SER A 234 -5.26 -19.84 -15.64
C SER A 234 -5.45 -18.32 -15.74
N SER A 235 -6.70 -17.92 -16.00
CA SER A 235 -7.15 -16.53 -15.90
C SER A 235 -8.08 -16.39 -14.71
N LEU A 236 -7.91 -15.33 -13.93
CA LEU A 236 -8.75 -14.98 -12.78
C LEU A 236 -9.44 -13.64 -13.03
N THR A 237 -10.75 -13.60 -12.90
CA THR A 237 -11.53 -12.36 -12.87
C THR A 237 -11.91 -12.02 -11.43
N ILE A 238 -11.42 -10.87 -10.93
CA ILE A 238 -11.63 -10.37 -9.57
C ILE A 238 -12.69 -9.28 -9.62
N LYS A 239 -13.69 -9.34 -8.74
CA LYS A 239 -14.60 -8.20 -8.51
C LYS A 239 -13.82 -7.03 -7.89
N ALA A 240 -13.97 -5.84 -8.46
CA ALA A 240 -13.37 -4.62 -7.91
C ALA A 240 -14.18 -4.11 -6.72
N VAL A 241 -14.06 -4.81 -5.60
CA VAL A 241 -14.70 -4.49 -4.32
C VAL A 241 -13.68 -4.53 -3.18
N GLU A 242 -13.99 -3.89 -2.06
CA GLU A 242 -13.12 -3.91 -0.90
C GLU A 242 -13.13 -5.29 -0.21
N GLY A 243 -12.16 -6.13 -0.56
CA GLY A 243 -11.94 -7.44 0.08
C GLY A 243 -13.18 -8.33 0.09
N ASN A 244 -13.59 -8.75 1.28
CA ASN A 244 -14.73 -9.64 1.52
C ASN A 244 -16.08 -8.88 1.57
N SER A 245 -16.17 -7.69 1.01
CA SER A 245 -17.38 -6.86 1.02
C SER A 245 -18.03 -6.76 -0.36
N ASN A 246 -19.12 -6.00 -0.44
CA ASN A 246 -19.74 -5.57 -1.69
C ASN A 246 -19.48 -4.09 -2.00
N ASP A 247 -18.60 -3.43 -1.25
CA ASP A 247 -18.27 -2.02 -1.42
C ASP A 247 -17.44 -1.86 -2.69
N LYS A 248 -18.05 -1.27 -3.72
CA LYS A 248 -17.42 -1.09 -5.03
C LYS A 248 -16.30 -0.07 -4.95
N LEU A 249 -15.19 -0.39 -5.61
CA LEU A 249 -14.06 0.50 -5.75
C LEU A 249 -14.29 1.53 -6.86
N ASP A 250 -13.82 2.74 -6.65
CA ASP A 250 -13.62 3.73 -7.70
C ASP A 250 -12.17 3.61 -8.19
N PHE A 251 -11.97 3.09 -9.40
CA PHE A 251 -10.67 2.80 -9.98
C PHE A 251 -10.69 3.10 -11.49
N ASP A 252 -9.53 3.24 -12.09
CA ASP A 252 -9.38 3.47 -13.53
C ASP A 252 -8.45 2.44 -14.19
N ASN A 253 -7.55 1.81 -13.42
CA ASN A 253 -6.60 0.85 -13.95
C ASN A 253 -6.27 -0.23 -12.90
N ALA A 254 -5.39 -1.17 -13.28
CA ALA A 254 -4.86 -2.20 -12.41
C ALA A 254 -3.38 -2.45 -12.70
N LYS A 255 -2.64 -2.92 -11.69
CA LYS A 255 -1.22 -3.24 -11.84
C LYS A 255 -0.80 -4.44 -11.00
N LEU A 256 0.30 -5.08 -11.38
CA LEU A 256 1.08 -5.93 -10.50
C LEU A 256 1.81 -5.04 -9.48
N VAL A 257 1.70 -5.38 -8.19
CA VAL A 257 2.47 -4.72 -7.13
C VAL A 257 3.79 -5.45 -6.94
N TRP A 258 3.73 -6.78 -6.80
CA TRP A 258 4.91 -7.65 -6.73
C TRP A 258 4.54 -9.11 -7.04
N GLN A 259 5.56 -9.90 -7.39
CA GLN A 259 5.51 -11.36 -7.50
C GLN A 259 6.81 -11.96 -6.94
N ASP A 260 6.75 -13.16 -6.35
CA ASP A 260 7.95 -13.86 -5.83
C ASP A 260 8.62 -14.79 -6.86
N ALA A 261 7.97 -15.01 -7.99
CA ALA A 261 8.51 -15.74 -9.13
C ALA A 261 8.39 -14.90 -10.41
N VAL A 262 9.52 -14.60 -11.04
CA VAL A 262 9.58 -13.75 -12.25
C VAL A 262 8.73 -14.34 -13.37
N GLY A 263 7.89 -13.51 -13.97
CA GLY A 263 7.03 -13.88 -15.10
C GLY A 263 5.85 -14.76 -14.72
N MET A 264 5.50 -14.91 -13.44
CA MET A 264 4.32 -15.66 -13.02
C MET A 264 3.03 -14.98 -13.48
N VAL A 265 2.95 -13.66 -13.29
CA VAL A 265 1.85 -12.83 -13.79
C VAL A 265 2.14 -12.40 -15.22
N LYS A 266 1.31 -12.83 -16.16
CA LYS A 266 1.43 -12.51 -17.59
C LYS A 266 0.83 -11.15 -17.94
N SER A 267 -0.32 -10.82 -17.35
CA SER A 267 -0.96 -9.50 -17.51
C SER A 267 -1.95 -9.23 -16.39
N VAL A 268 -2.16 -7.94 -16.11
CA VAL A 268 -3.21 -7.43 -15.23
C VAL A 268 -3.98 -6.38 -16.01
N SER A 269 -5.29 -6.54 -16.10
CA SER A 269 -6.16 -5.65 -16.88
C SER A 269 -7.37 -5.27 -16.05
N ALA A 270 -7.96 -4.11 -16.32
CA ALA A 270 -9.09 -3.60 -15.57
C ALA A 270 -10.24 -3.16 -16.48
N SER A 271 -11.46 -3.26 -15.98
CA SER A 271 -12.64 -2.62 -16.57
C SER A 271 -13.47 -1.95 -15.49
N GLN A 272 -13.45 -0.65 -15.46
CA GLN A 272 -14.29 0.16 -14.55
C GLN A 272 -15.78 -0.11 -14.82
N THR A 273 -16.16 -0.22 -16.08
CA THR A 273 -17.58 -0.44 -16.47
C THR A 273 -18.08 -1.81 -16.02
N GLU A 274 -17.27 -2.86 -16.17
CA GLU A 274 -17.61 -4.21 -15.70
C GLU A 274 -17.38 -4.36 -14.19
N GLY A 275 -16.65 -3.45 -13.56
CA GLY A 275 -16.30 -3.49 -12.15
C GLY A 275 -15.39 -4.67 -11.79
N VAL A 276 -14.42 -5.00 -12.68
CA VAL A 276 -13.55 -6.17 -12.51
C VAL A 276 -12.09 -5.88 -12.90
N LEU A 277 -11.20 -6.71 -12.35
CA LEU A 277 -9.85 -6.91 -12.84
C LEU A 277 -9.75 -8.33 -13.44
N VAL A 278 -8.95 -8.48 -14.48
CA VAL A 278 -8.59 -9.81 -15.02
C VAL A 278 -7.08 -9.98 -14.93
N VAL A 279 -6.67 -11.06 -14.30
CA VAL A 279 -5.26 -11.45 -14.17
C VAL A 279 -5.02 -12.72 -14.95
N ASN A 280 -4.09 -12.70 -15.89
CA ASN A 280 -3.66 -13.88 -16.62
C ASN A 280 -2.31 -14.35 -16.05
N LEU A 281 -2.18 -15.65 -15.87
CA LEU A 281 -0.99 -16.30 -15.31
C LEU A 281 -0.28 -17.13 -16.36
N ASN A 282 1.05 -17.17 -16.29
CA ASN A 282 1.84 -18.09 -17.11
C ASN A 282 1.79 -19.52 -16.52
N SER A 283 1.78 -20.52 -17.42
CA SER A 283 1.78 -21.92 -17.03
C SER A 283 3.13 -22.34 -16.41
N GLY A 284 3.06 -23.27 -15.46
CA GLY A 284 4.25 -23.88 -14.87
C GLY A 284 5.02 -22.99 -13.87
N ILE A 285 4.52 -21.81 -13.53
CA ILE A 285 5.13 -20.93 -12.53
C ILE A 285 4.13 -20.76 -11.37
N SER A 286 4.54 -21.21 -10.19
CA SER A 286 3.78 -21.08 -8.93
C SER A 286 4.48 -20.12 -7.99
N GLY A 287 3.75 -19.53 -7.05
CA GLY A 287 4.28 -18.57 -6.08
C GLY A 287 3.18 -17.66 -5.54
N ASN A 288 3.59 -16.50 -5.05
CA ASN A 288 2.71 -15.47 -4.52
C ASN A 288 2.87 -14.17 -5.30
N ALA A 289 1.80 -13.45 -5.50
CA ALA A 289 1.81 -12.11 -6.08
C ALA A 289 0.78 -11.22 -5.39
N VAL A 290 0.96 -9.92 -5.50
CA VAL A 290 -0.06 -8.93 -5.15
C VAL A 290 -0.37 -8.09 -6.38
N VAL A 291 -1.65 -8.01 -6.71
CA VAL A 291 -2.19 -7.14 -7.75
C VAL A 291 -3.05 -6.05 -7.12
N ALA A 292 -3.19 -4.92 -7.77
CA ALA A 292 -3.94 -3.79 -7.23
C ALA A 292 -4.80 -3.11 -8.29
N ALA A 293 -5.96 -2.60 -7.84
CA ALA A 293 -6.70 -1.56 -8.55
C ALA A 293 -6.09 -0.20 -8.22
N THR A 294 -6.03 0.67 -9.21
CA THR A 294 -5.49 2.02 -9.05
C THR A 294 -6.49 3.09 -9.51
N LYS A 295 -6.38 4.28 -8.93
CA LYS A 295 -7.05 5.48 -9.36
C LYS A 295 -6.02 6.59 -9.53
N GLN A 296 -5.87 7.10 -10.74
CA GLN A 296 -4.83 8.10 -11.05
C GLN A 296 -3.42 7.67 -10.61
N GLY A 297 -3.11 6.37 -10.80
CA GLY A 297 -1.82 5.76 -10.43
C GLY A 297 -1.69 5.35 -8.95
N GLU A 298 -2.53 5.88 -8.03
CA GLU A 298 -2.55 5.48 -6.61
C GLU A 298 -3.32 4.18 -6.41
N ILE A 299 -2.82 3.30 -5.54
CA ILE A 299 -3.52 2.05 -5.18
C ILE A 299 -4.75 2.40 -4.33
N VAL A 300 -5.92 1.88 -4.74
CA VAL A 300 -7.17 1.98 -4.00
C VAL A 300 -7.54 0.69 -3.28
N TRP A 301 -7.08 -0.46 -3.77
CA TRP A 301 -7.16 -1.76 -3.13
C TRP A 301 -6.17 -2.74 -3.76
N SER A 302 -5.80 -3.79 -3.03
CA SER A 302 -4.88 -4.85 -3.48
C SER A 302 -5.38 -6.22 -3.03
N TRP A 303 -4.99 -7.26 -3.79
CA TRP A 303 -5.34 -8.65 -3.55
C TRP A 303 -4.11 -9.54 -3.64
N HIS A 304 -4.03 -10.52 -2.75
CA HIS A 304 -3.03 -11.57 -2.78
C HIS A 304 -3.47 -12.68 -3.75
N LEU A 305 -2.61 -13.05 -4.68
CA LEU A 305 -2.74 -14.21 -5.55
C LEU A 305 -1.81 -15.29 -5.03
N TRP A 306 -2.38 -16.40 -4.60
CA TRP A 306 -1.67 -17.60 -4.21
C TRP A 306 -1.71 -18.57 -5.38
N VAL A 307 -0.70 -18.49 -6.27
CA VAL A 307 -0.66 -19.24 -7.53
C VAL A 307 -0.14 -20.65 -7.26
N SER A 308 -1.07 -21.59 -7.16
CA SER A 308 -0.80 -22.96 -6.75
C SER A 308 -1.95 -23.88 -7.18
N ASP A 309 -1.66 -25.18 -7.31
CA ASP A 309 -2.68 -26.22 -7.46
C ASP A 309 -3.33 -26.62 -6.12
N TYR A 310 -3.02 -25.92 -5.05
CA TYR A 310 -3.52 -26.18 -3.71
C TYR A 310 -5.04 -26.04 -3.63
N ASP A 311 -5.68 -27.08 -3.08
CA ASP A 311 -7.09 -27.06 -2.67
C ASP A 311 -7.16 -27.19 -1.14
N PRO A 312 -7.60 -26.14 -0.40
CA PRO A 312 -7.66 -26.18 1.05
C PRO A 312 -8.70 -27.16 1.61
N ASP A 313 -9.61 -27.63 0.78
CA ASP A 313 -10.65 -28.59 1.17
C ASP A 313 -10.24 -30.07 0.95
N GLU A 314 -9.15 -30.33 0.22
CA GLU A 314 -8.71 -31.69 -0.09
C GLU A 314 -8.11 -32.40 1.13
N ASN A 315 -7.29 -31.73 1.92
CA ASN A 315 -6.62 -32.33 3.09
C ASN A 315 -6.54 -31.38 4.30
N PRO A 316 -7.68 -30.86 4.79
CA PRO A 316 -7.68 -29.93 5.90
C PRO A 316 -7.28 -30.59 7.22
N PHE A 317 -6.68 -29.81 8.11
CA PHE A 317 -6.44 -30.19 9.49
C PHE A 317 -7.72 -30.03 10.30
N VAL A 318 -8.36 -31.13 10.67
CA VAL A 318 -9.61 -31.12 11.43
C VAL A 318 -9.33 -31.43 12.90
N TRP A 319 -9.73 -30.53 13.77
CA TRP A 319 -9.58 -30.63 15.22
C TRP A 319 -10.93 -30.54 15.90
N THR A 320 -11.22 -31.44 16.86
CA THR A 320 -12.42 -31.38 17.69
C THR A 320 -12.00 -31.20 19.14
N SER A 321 -12.48 -30.15 19.78
CA SER A 321 -12.19 -29.82 21.16
C SER A 321 -12.93 -30.77 22.14
N LYS A 322 -12.54 -30.75 23.42
CA LYS A 322 -13.24 -31.48 24.48
C LYS A 322 -14.68 -31.06 24.67
N ALA A 323 -15.02 -29.82 24.31
CA ALA A 323 -16.40 -29.33 24.33
C ALA A 323 -17.23 -29.84 23.13
N GLY A 324 -16.60 -30.54 22.19
CA GLY A 324 -17.25 -31.08 20.99
C GLY A 324 -17.29 -30.12 19.81
N ASN A 325 -16.66 -28.93 19.89
CA ASN A 325 -16.56 -27.98 18.79
C ASN A 325 -15.49 -28.41 17.81
N THR A 326 -15.84 -28.47 16.51
CA THR A 326 -14.91 -28.84 15.44
C THR A 326 -14.38 -27.60 14.74
N PHE A 327 -13.08 -27.57 14.52
CA PHE A 327 -12.34 -26.55 13.80
C PHE A 327 -11.61 -27.18 12.62
N THR A 328 -11.73 -26.57 11.44
CA THR A 328 -11.12 -27.05 10.21
C THR A 328 -10.11 -26.03 9.75
N TYR A 329 -8.82 -26.32 9.88
CA TYR A 329 -7.71 -25.45 9.45
C TYR A 329 -7.20 -25.89 8.08
N MET A 330 -6.61 -24.96 7.35
CA MET A 330 -5.75 -25.31 6.22
C MET A 330 -4.59 -26.20 6.69
N ASP A 331 -4.10 -27.10 5.85
CA ASP A 331 -2.94 -27.95 6.14
C ASP A 331 -1.61 -27.17 6.20
N ARG A 332 -1.62 -25.92 5.71
CA ARG A 332 -0.44 -25.05 5.56
C ARG A 332 -0.73 -23.60 5.92
N ASN A 333 0.34 -22.80 6.08
CA ASN A 333 0.24 -21.36 6.33
C ASN A 333 -0.20 -20.63 5.07
N LEU A 334 -0.83 -19.46 5.22
CA LEU A 334 -1.27 -18.62 4.12
C LEU A 334 -0.08 -18.20 3.25
N GLY A 335 -0.17 -18.48 1.96
CA GLY A 335 0.90 -18.25 0.98
C GLY A 335 2.00 -19.34 0.95
N ALA A 336 1.90 -20.42 1.74
CA ALA A 336 2.87 -21.50 1.71
C ALA A 336 2.72 -22.38 0.46
N MET A 337 3.81 -22.65 -0.24
CA MET A 337 3.81 -23.42 -1.47
C MET A 337 3.80 -24.95 -1.24
N GLY A 338 3.98 -25.38 0.02
CA GLY A 338 3.95 -26.78 0.43
C GLY A 338 3.59 -26.92 1.91
N CYS A 339 3.52 -28.16 2.38
CA CYS A 339 3.30 -28.51 3.78
C CYS A 339 4.33 -29.54 4.29
N GLU A 340 5.40 -29.78 3.51
CA GLU A 340 6.40 -30.77 3.80
C GLU A 340 7.30 -30.29 4.94
N LYS A 341 7.67 -31.23 5.80
CA LYS A 341 8.62 -31.06 6.89
C LYS A 341 9.99 -30.62 6.31
N TYR A 342 10.67 -29.70 6.99
CA TYR A 342 11.99 -29.17 6.61
C TYR A 342 12.05 -28.40 5.28
N SER A 343 10.92 -27.99 4.76
CA SER A 343 10.85 -27.24 3.50
C SER A 343 10.60 -25.76 3.73
N ALA A 344 11.38 -24.90 3.08
CA ALA A 344 11.09 -23.47 3.02
C ALA A 344 9.71 -23.17 2.40
N ALA A 345 9.22 -24.05 1.52
CA ALA A 345 7.91 -23.96 0.91
C ALA A 345 6.75 -24.00 1.93
N ALA A 346 6.97 -24.55 3.12
CA ALA A 346 5.96 -24.62 4.19
C ALA A 346 5.85 -23.34 5.03
N LEU A 347 6.79 -22.39 4.92
CA LEU A 347 6.85 -21.24 5.81
C LEU A 347 5.70 -20.24 5.57
N GLY A 348 5.38 -19.94 4.30
CA GLY A 348 4.33 -19.00 3.93
C GLY A 348 4.74 -17.53 4.10
N LEU A 349 3.75 -16.67 4.14
CA LEU A 349 3.90 -15.22 4.22
C LEU A 349 3.63 -14.68 5.63
N MET A 350 4.06 -13.44 5.88
CA MET A 350 3.87 -12.73 7.13
C MET A 350 2.78 -11.67 6.99
N TYR A 351 2.10 -11.37 8.08
CA TYR A 351 1.04 -10.35 8.13
C TYR A 351 1.20 -9.50 9.39
N GLN A 352 0.89 -8.21 9.31
CA GLN A 352 0.64 -7.40 10.51
C GLN A 352 -0.83 -7.59 10.93
N TRP A 353 -1.09 -7.67 12.23
CA TRP A 353 -2.44 -7.89 12.75
C TRP A 353 -3.44 -6.87 12.20
N GLY A 354 -4.52 -7.31 11.62
CA GLY A 354 -5.56 -6.45 11.05
C GLY A 354 -5.32 -6.00 9.60
N ARG A 355 -4.15 -6.30 9.00
CA ARG A 355 -3.87 -5.99 7.58
C ARG A 355 -4.22 -7.14 6.65
N LYS A 356 -4.68 -6.78 5.46
CA LYS A 356 -5.04 -7.72 4.39
C LYS A 356 -3.85 -8.11 3.50
N ASP A 357 -2.79 -7.29 3.46
CA ASP A 357 -1.66 -7.46 2.56
C ASP A 357 -0.53 -8.25 3.20
N PRO A 358 0.08 -9.20 2.47
CA PRO A 358 1.18 -10.01 2.95
C PRO A 358 2.53 -9.30 2.86
N PHE A 359 3.43 -9.73 3.74
CA PHE A 359 4.84 -9.40 3.74
C PHE A 359 5.68 -10.66 3.49
N GLU A 360 6.93 -10.45 3.08
CA GLU A 360 7.87 -11.53 2.81
C GLU A 360 8.11 -12.38 4.04
N GLY A 361 8.03 -13.70 3.88
CA GLY A 361 8.54 -14.69 4.82
C GLY A 361 10.02 -15.00 4.58
N SER A 362 10.53 -16.03 5.27
CA SER A 362 11.89 -16.51 5.10
C SER A 362 12.06 -17.31 3.80
N ASP A 363 13.26 -17.20 3.19
CA ASP A 363 13.67 -18.00 2.05
C ASP A 363 14.23 -19.39 2.43
N GLY A 364 14.35 -19.68 3.74
CA GLY A 364 14.86 -20.96 4.24
C GLY A 364 14.53 -21.21 5.71
N VAL A 365 14.51 -22.48 6.11
CA VAL A 365 14.10 -22.92 7.45
C VAL A 365 15.06 -22.47 8.58
N HIS A 366 16.27 -22.03 8.23
CA HIS A 366 17.28 -21.46 9.15
C HIS A 366 17.74 -20.07 8.68
N SER A 367 16.96 -19.41 7.82
CA SER A 367 17.35 -18.16 7.19
C SER A 367 16.56 -16.99 7.74
N SER A 368 17.25 -15.90 8.04
CA SER A 368 16.62 -14.59 8.27
C SER A 368 16.54 -13.73 6.99
N VAL A 369 16.90 -14.31 5.84
CA VAL A 369 16.76 -13.65 4.54
C VAL A 369 15.31 -13.79 4.07
N LYS A 370 14.75 -12.69 3.64
CA LYS A 370 13.39 -12.65 3.11
C LYS A 370 13.33 -13.14 1.66
N VAL A 371 12.23 -13.77 1.29
CA VAL A 371 11.94 -14.15 -0.10
C VAL A 371 12.06 -12.93 -1.01
N LYS A 372 12.62 -13.11 -2.20
CA LYS A 372 12.78 -12.02 -3.16
C LYS A 372 11.46 -11.70 -3.85
N GLN A 373 11.24 -10.41 -4.08
CA GLN A 373 10.10 -9.91 -4.83
C GLN A 373 10.55 -9.20 -6.10
N TYR A 374 9.71 -9.23 -7.12
CA TYR A 374 10.00 -8.69 -8.44
C TYR A 374 8.81 -7.89 -8.96
N ASP A 375 9.09 -6.85 -9.74
CA ASP A 375 8.11 -6.13 -10.52
C ASP A 375 7.69 -6.92 -11.79
N PHE A 376 6.92 -6.28 -12.66
CA PHE A 376 6.43 -6.89 -13.89
C PHE A 376 7.56 -7.16 -14.90
N GLU A 377 8.59 -6.32 -14.93
CA GLU A 377 9.77 -6.43 -15.81
C GLU A 377 10.79 -7.46 -15.28
N GLY A 378 10.59 -7.98 -14.05
CA GLY A 378 11.50 -8.92 -13.40
C GLY A 378 12.63 -8.23 -12.63
N ASN A 379 12.56 -6.91 -12.40
CA ASN A 379 13.49 -6.22 -11.54
C ASN A 379 13.19 -6.54 -10.08
N ARG A 380 14.26 -6.72 -9.28
CA ARG A 380 14.08 -6.93 -7.85
C ARG A 380 13.57 -5.66 -7.18
N ILE A 381 12.48 -5.80 -6.44
CA ILE A 381 11.93 -4.77 -5.56
C ILE A 381 12.03 -5.21 -4.11
N THR A 382 11.86 -4.26 -3.20
CA THR A 382 11.99 -4.52 -1.75
C THR A 382 10.86 -3.81 -1.01
N GLN A 383 10.28 -4.47 -0.05
CA GLN A 383 9.32 -3.88 0.87
C GLN A 383 9.98 -2.75 1.67
N THR A 384 9.25 -1.67 1.87
CA THR A 384 9.71 -0.54 2.68
C THR A 384 9.34 -0.74 4.14
N VAL A 385 10.12 -0.14 5.04
CA VAL A 385 9.82 -0.08 6.47
C VAL A 385 9.74 1.39 6.86
N GLU A 386 8.61 1.80 7.36
CA GLU A 386 8.37 3.20 7.73
C GLU A 386 7.79 3.29 9.14
N GLN A 387 8.16 4.35 9.86
CA GLN A 387 7.46 4.69 11.08
C GLN A 387 6.03 5.13 10.74
N ARG A 388 5.04 4.56 11.43
CA ARG A 388 3.67 5.05 11.26
C ARG A 388 3.60 6.52 11.66
N PRO A 389 2.88 7.36 10.89
CA PRO A 389 2.59 8.74 11.30
C PRO A 389 1.79 8.77 12.61
N GLY A 390 2.03 9.80 13.44
CA GLY A 390 1.23 10.04 14.63
C GLY A 390 -0.22 10.42 14.30
N TYR A 391 -1.16 10.08 15.17
CA TYR A 391 -2.57 10.44 14.98
C TYR A 391 -2.77 11.96 14.84
N SER A 392 -2.00 12.75 15.57
CA SER A 392 -2.03 14.22 15.51
C SER A 392 -1.63 14.78 14.14
N GLU A 393 -0.76 14.08 13.43
CA GLU A 393 -0.27 14.47 12.09
C GLU A 393 -1.30 14.15 11.01
N LEU A 394 -1.88 12.94 11.05
CA LEU A 394 -2.87 12.50 10.07
C LEU A 394 -4.31 12.90 10.43
N LYS A 395 -4.57 13.22 11.70
CA LYS A 395 -5.93 13.31 12.27
C LYS A 395 -6.78 12.05 12.01
N SER A 396 -6.11 10.92 11.83
CA SER A 396 -6.71 9.62 11.53
C SER A 396 -5.73 8.48 11.88
N THR A 397 -6.13 7.27 11.61
CA THR A 397 -5.26 6.09 11.72
C THR A 397 -4.43 5.89 10.44
N THR A 398 -3.43 5.00 10.51
CA THR A 398 -2.56 4.65 9.35
C THR A 398 -3.28 3.76 8.31
N LEU A 399 -4.53 3.35 8.55
CA LEU A 399 -5.23 2.36 7.71
C LEU A 399 -5.29 2.76 6.23
N ALA A 400 -5.69 4.00 5.94
CA ALA A 400 -5.78 4.47 4.56
C ALA A 400 -4.41 4.46 3.85
N LEU A 401 -3.34 4.81 4.57
CA LEU A 401 -1.97 4.72 4.02
C LEU A 401 -1.56 3.28 3.76
N SER A 402 -1.92 2.33 4.64
CA SER A 402 -1.59 0.92 4.45
C SER A 402 -2.27 0.31 3.22
N ILE A 403 -3.49 0.78 2.88
CA ILE A 403 -4.18 0.38 1.65
C ILE A 403 -3.45 0.92 0.42
N LYS A 404 -3.05 2.20 0.44
CA LYS A 404 -2.29 2.81 -0.67
C LYS A 404 -0.88 2.22 -0.83
N ASN A 405 -0.27 1.77 0.27
CA ASN A 405 1.10 1.28 0.31
C ASN A 405 1.16 -0.16 0.86
N PRO A 406 0.67 -1.16 0.09
CA PRO A 406 0.61 -2.55 0.54
C PRO A 406 2.00 -3.15 0.84
N MET A 407 3.07 -2.61 0.24
CA MET A 407 4.45 -3.03 0.45
C MET A 407 5.15 -2.33 1.64
N THR A 408 4.50 -1.40 2.32
CA THR A 408 5.12 -0.70 3.46
C THR A 408 4.76 -1.39 4.77
N PHE A 409 5.78 -1.87 5.47
CA PHE A 409 5.66 -2.38 6.83
C PHE A 409 5.75 -1.20 7.81
N TYR A 410 4.63 -0.89 8.48
CA TYR A 410 4.59 0.23 9.41
C TYR A 410 5.04 -0.20 10.81
N VAL A 411 6.12 0.41 11.29
CA VAL A 411 6.64 0.19 12.64
C VAL A 411 6.16 1.27 13.60
N ALA A 412 6.00 0.91 14.88
CA ALA A 412 5.72 1.88 15.92
C ALA A 412 7.01 2.64 16.29
N PRO A 413 6.96 3.95 16.52
CA PRO A 413 8.12 4.71 16.94
C PRO A 413 8.47 4.40 18.40
N GLY A 414 9.44 3.48 18.63
CA GLY A 414 10.04 3.19 19.93
C GLY A 414 9.21 2.32 20.89
N SER A 415 9.88 1.72 21.87
CA SER A 415 9.28 0.85 22.89
C SER A 415 8.57 1.61 24.03
N ASP A 416 8.76 2.91 24.13
CA ASP A 416 8.29 3.73 25.25
C ASP A 416 6.88 4.31 25.05
N TYR A 417 6.26 4.01 23.90
CA TYR A 417 4.90 4.44 23.64
C TYR A 417 3.89 3.51 24.33
N PRO A 418 2.83 4.05 24.93
CA PRO A 418 1.80 3.26 25.61
C PRO A 418 1.03 2.34 24.64
N VAL A 419 1.10 2.62 23.32
CA VAL A 419 0.46 1.82 22.27
C VAL A 419 1.49 1.55 21.16
N VAL A 420 2.03 0.33 21.14
CA VAL A 420 2.93 -0.15 20.08
C VAL A 420 2.10 -0.85 19.01
N ASP A 421 1.50 -0.06 18.15
CA ASP A 421 0.60 -0.50 17.10
C ASP A 421 1.01 0.16 15.76
N TRP A 422 0.95 -0.57 14.67
CA TRP A 422 1.15 -0.03 13.32
C TRP A 422 -0.01 0.88 12.87
N PHE A 423 -1.19 0.66 13.46
CA PHE A 423 -2.44 1.29 13.06
C PHE A 423 -2.61 2.70 13.65
N THR A 424 -2.32 2.89 14.94
CA THR A 424 -2.49 4.17 15.65
C THR A 424 -1.61 4.23 16.90
N ASP A 425 -1.30 5.43 17.35
CA ASP A 425 -0.63 5.70 18.64
C ASP A 425 -1.63 5.98 19.77
N LYS A 426 -2.93 5.91 19.51
CA LYS A 426 -4.01 6.18 20.45
C LYS A 426 -4.84 4.94 20.70
N ALA A 427 -4.89 4.49 21.94
CA ALA A 427 -5.68 3.32 22.34
C ALA A 427 -7.17 3.44 21.98
N GLU A 428 -7.74 4.65 22.16
CA GLU A 428 -9.13 4.97 21.85
C GLU A 428 -9.47 4.94 20.35
N HIS A 429 -8.45 4.91 19.49
CA HIS A 429 -8.60 4.84 18.04
C HIS A 429 -8.23 3.47 17.46
N GLN A 430 -7.84 2.51 18.31
CA GLN A 430 -7.61 1.14 17.85
C GLN A 430 -8.94 0.50 17.40
N ASN A 431 -8.86 -0.24 16.30
CA ASN A 431 -9.98 -1.05 15.82
C ASN A 431 -9.71 -2.52 16.12
N ASN A 432 -10.44 -3.07 17.11
CA ASN A 432 -10.32 -4.45 17.55
C ASN A 432 -11.07 -5.45 16.65
N ASP A 433 -11.77 -4.96 15.63
CA ASP A 433 -12.57 -5.79 14.72
C ASP A 433 -12.02 -5.86 13.29
N LEU A 434 -10.77 -5.42 13.05
CA LEU A 434 -10.18 -5.45 11.71
C LEU A 434 -10.22 -6.84 11.06
N TRP A 435 -10.04 -7.90 11.85
CA TRP A 435 -10.19 -9.30 11.40
C TRP A 435 -11.42 -10.00 12.01
N GLY A 436 -12.38 -9.25 12.56
CA GLY A 436 -13.59 -9.81 13.13
C GLY A 436 -13.42 -10.40 14.52
N GLY A 437 -12.46 -9.88 15.32
CA GLY A 437 -12.21 -10.35 16.68
C GLY A 437 -13.36 -10.08 17.64
N VAL A 438 -14.09 -8.99 17.43
CA VAL A 438 -15.26 -8.60 18.23
C VAL A 438 -16.55 -9.19 17.67
N SER A 439 -16.76 -9.01 16.36
CA SER A 439 -17.98 -9.46 15.66
C SER A 439 -18.05 -10.98 15.46
N GLY A 440 -16.91 -11.65 15.43
CA GLY A 440 -16.83 -13.07 15.06
C GLY A 440 -17.01 -13.33 13.56
N LEU A 441 -17.18 -12.28 12.75
CA LEU A 441 -17.44 -12.36 11.32
C LEU A 441 -16.17 -12.05 10.51
N LYS A 442 -16.06 -12.66 9.34
CA LYS A 442 -15.00 -12.34 8.38
C LYS A 442 -15.21 -10.92 7.85
N THR A 443 -14.25 -10.04 8.06
CA THR A 443 -14.32 -8.62 7.64
C THR A 443 -13.67 -8.41 6.28
N LYS A 444 -13.82 -7.21 5.72
CA LYS A 444 -13.17 -6.83 4.47
C LYS A 444 -11.63 -6.79 4.54
N TYR A 445 -11.04 -6.78 5.72
CA TYR A 445 -9.58 -6.79 5.92
C TYR A 445 -8.99 -8.18 6.23
N ASP A 446 -9.85 -9.20 6.41
CA ASP A 446 -9.37 -10.56 6.65
C ASP A 446 -8.59 -11.08 5.43
N PRO A 447 -7.32 -11.54 5.57
CA PRO A 447 -6.45 -11.91 4.47
C PRO A 447 -6.73 -13.31 3.88
N CYS A 448 -7.55 -14.12 4.52
CA CYS A 448 -7.80 -15.50 4.09
C CYS A 448 -8.68 -15.57 2.83
N PRO A 449 -8.61 -16.65 2.04
CA PRO A 449 -9.48 -16.88 0.90
C PRO A 449 -10.96 -16.94 1.26
N GLU A 450 -11.82 -16.95 0.24
CA GLU A 450 -13.26 -17.15 0.40
C GLU A 450 -13.55 -18.46 1.16
N GLY A 451 -14.51 -18.44 2.07
CA GLY A 451 -14.86 -19.58 2.93
C GLY A 451 -13.90 -19.86 4.09
N TRP A 452 -12.80 -19.12 4.18
CA TRP A 452 -11.78 -19.23 5.22
C TRP A 452 -11.57 -17.88 5.91
N MET A 453 -11.13 -17.89 7.17
CA MET A 453 -10.88 -16.69 7.96
C MET A 453 -9.72 -16.86 8.92
N VAL A 454 -9.21 -15.76 9.45
CA VAL A 454 -8.22 -15.79 10.56
C VAL A 454 -8.87 -16.44 11.79
N PRO A 455 -8.22 -17.45 12.42
CA PRO A 455 -8.78 -18.15 13.56
C PRO A 455 -8.91 -17.26 14.80
N ALA A 456 -9.85 -17.61 15.68
CA ALA A 456 -9.88 -17.06 17.03
C ALA A 456 -8.78 -17.69 17.89
N SER A 457 -8.34 -16.98 18.95
CA SER A 457 -7.52 -17.55 20.03
C SER A 457 -8.28 -18.57 20.85
N GLY A 458 -7.60 -19.34 21.69
CA GLY A 458 -8.18 -20.21 22.68
C GLY A 458 -8.62 -21.58 22.17
N GLU A 459 -9.92 -21.92 22.28
CA GLU A 459 -10.43 -23.28 22.10
C GLU A 459 -10.01 -23.94 20.77
N GLY A 460 -10.01 -23.18 19.67
CA GLY A 460 -9.60 -23.67 18.35
C GLY A 460 -8.17 -24.19 18.29
N TRP A 461 -7.30 -23.71 19.16
CA TRP A 461 -5.91 -24.11 19.30
C TRP A 461 -5.67 -25.09 20.47
N GLY A 462 -6.72 -25.63 21.07
CA GLY A 462 -6.67 -26.53 22.21
C GLY A 462 -5.91 -27.83 21.96
N PHE A 463 -5.72 -28.24 20.71
CA PHE A 463 -4.86 -29.38 20.35
C PHE A 463 -3.42 -29.24 20.87
N ARG A 464 -2.97 -28.03 21.21
CA ARG A 464 -1.67 -27.74 21.81
C ARG A 464 -1.58 -28.12 23.27
N SER A 465 -2.61 -27.77 24.07
CA SER A 465 -2.62 -27.90 25.54
C SER A 465 -3.02 -29.29 26.03
N GLU A 466 -3.77 -30.04 25.25
CA GLU A 466 -4.19 -31.39 25.57
C GLU A 466 -3.02 -32.38 25.64
N TYR A 467 -1.88 -32.00 25.06
CA TYR A 467 -0.63 -32.74 25.09
C TYR A 467 0.24 -32.48 26.31
N SER A 468 0.07 -31.37 27.01
CA SER A 468 0.92 -30.98 28.13
C SER A 468 0.51 -31.61 29.46
N LYS A 469 0.24 -32.89 29.48
CA LYS A 469 0.19 -33.63 30.73
C LYS A 469 1.61 -33.77 31.30
N GLY A 470 2.10 -32.71 31.97
CA GLY A 470 3.36 -32.75 32.70
C GLY A 470 4.45 -31.77 32.32
N GLY A 471 4.19 -30.75 31.49
CA GLY A 471 5.00 -29.52 31.44
C GLY A 471 6.34 -29.56 30.75
N LYS A 472 6.80 -30.65 30.18
CA LYS A 472 7.94 -30.71 29.23
C LYS A 472 7.74 -31.87 28.28
N LEU A 473 7.66 -31.56 27.00
CA LEU A 473 7.89 -32.55 25.96
C LEU A 473 9.40 -32.85 26.01
N THR A 474 9.76 -34.03 26.48
CA THR A 474 11.11 -34.56 26.39
C THR A 474 11.11 -35.65 25.32
N ASP A 475 12.24 -35.92 24.70
CA ASP A 475 12.46 -36.97 23.70
C ASP A 475 11.99 -38.36 24.09
N SER A 476 11.66 -38.52 25.38
CA SER A 476 11.18 -39.74 26.00
C SER A 476 9.68 -39.77 26.33
N THR A 477 8.87 -38.79 25.83
CA THR A 477 7.41 -38.86 26.06
C THR A 477 6.84 -39.93 25.14
N PRO A 478 6.44 -41.11 25.66
CA PRO A 478 5.96 -42.18 24.81
C PRO A 478 4.69 -41.76 24.10
N TYR A 479 4.55 -42.19 22.85
CA TYR A 479 3.29 -42.15 22.12
C TYR A 479 2.21 -42.81 22.97
N ASP A 480 1.20 -42.04 23.40
CA ASP A 480 0.00 -42.54 24.04
C ASP A 480 -1.11 -42.69 22.98
N PRO A 481 -1.45 -43.91 22.57
CA PRO A 481 -2.49 -44.15 21.56
C PRO A 481 -3.89 -43.69 21.96
N SER A 482 -4.09 -43.32 23.24
CA SER A 482 -5.35 -42.73 23.71
C SER A 482 -5.49 -41.27 23.34
N TYR A 483 -4.43 -40.61 22.86
CA TYR A 483 -4.45 -39.25 22.33
C TYR A 483 -4.40 -39.28 20.79
N PRO A 484 -5.30 -38.56 20.12
CA PRO A 484 -5.36 -38.56 18.67
C PRO A 484 -4.18 -37.82 17.99
N TRP A 485 -3.30 -37.20 18.80
CA TRP A 485 -2.20 -36.36 18.33
C TRP A 485 -0.93 -36.60 19.11
N TYR A 486 0.21 -36.55 18.46
CA TYR A 486 1.50 -36.39 19.11
C TYR A 486 2.37 -35.36 18.38
N ILE A 487 3.26 -34.73 19.12
CA ILE A 487 4.23 -33.78 18.59
C ILE A 487 5.56 -34.53 18.47
N GLU A 488 6.12 -34.49 17.28
CA GLU A 488 7.42 -35.06 17.01
C GLU A 488 8.46 -33.97 16.86
N TYR A 489 9.50 -34.04 17.67
CA TYR A 489 10.69 -33.23 17.52
C TYR A 489 11.67 -33.94 16.62
N ASP A 490 12.45 -33.16 15.88
CA ASP A 490 13.67 -33.65 15.30
C ASP A 490 14.81 -33.25 16.24
N ASP A 491 15.59 -34.24 16.72
CA ASP A 491 16.60 -34.06 17.76
C ASP A 491 17.73 -33.13 17.36
N GLU A 492 17.96 -32.88 16.06
CA GLU A 492 19.07 -32.08 15.58
C GLU A 492 18.70 -30.63 15.26
N TYR A 493 17.45 -30.38 14.84
CA TYR A 493 17.00 -29.03 14.45
C TYR A 493 15.48 -28.90 14.62
N CYS A 494 15.01 -28.49 15.79
CA CYS A 494 13.59 -28.24 15.99
C CYS A 494 13.15 -26.97 15.23
N ILE A 495 12.67 -27.15 13.99
CA ILE A 495 12.19 -26.09 13.10
C ILE A 495 10.68 -26.07 12.91
N GLY A 496 9.96 -26.79 13.76
CA GLY A 496 8.49 -26.88 13.73
C GLY A 496 7.95 -28.03 14.56
N PHE A 497 6.64 -28.16 14.59
CA PHE A 497 5.93 -29.25 15.23
C PHE A 497 5.14 -30.05 14.20
N ARG A 498 5.23 -31.36 14.29
CA ARG A 498 4.41 -32.30 13.56
C ARG A 498 3.29 -32.84 14.43
N TYR A 499 2.06 -32.67 13.98
CA TYR A 499 0.89 -33.29 14.58
C TYR A 499 0.49 -34.50 13.76
N LYS A 500 0.41 -35.67 14.40
CA LYS A 500 -0.02 -36.90 13.76
C LYS A 500 -1.37 -37.33 14.32
N GLN A 501 -2.34 -37.54 13.46
CA GLN A 501 -3.66 -38.07 13.81
C GLN A 501 -3.61 -39.59 13.98
N SER A 502 -4.56 -40.13 14.73
CA SER A 502 -4.70 -41.59 14.92
C SER A 502 -4.96 -42.36 13.62
N ASP A 503 -5.48 -41.69 12.59
CA ASP A 503 -5.64 -42.25 11.22
C ASP A 503 -4.34 -42.23 10.39
N GLY A 504 -3.25 -41.73 10.97
CA GLY A 504 -1.93 -41.66 10.33
C GLY A 504 -1.66 -40.38 9.54
N LYS A 505 -2.65 -39.48 9.41
CA LYS A 505 -2.41 -38.18 8.77
C LYS A 505 -1.49 -37.30 9.60
N GLU A 506 -0.62 -36.59 8.93
CA GLU A 506 0.38 -35.72 9.53
C GLU A 506 0.22 -34.27 9.06
N TYR A 507 0.41 -33.33 9.99
CA TYR A 507 0.30 -31.90 9.71
C TYR A 507 1.51 -31.19 10.32
N TRP A 508 2.13 -30.33 9.51
CA TRP A 508 3.33 -29.60 9.88
C TRP A 508 3.03 -28.15 10.23
N PHE A 509 3.54 -27.70 11.37
CA PHE A 509 3.49 -26.33 11.85
C PHE A 509 4.94 -25.82 11.94
N PRO A 510 5.47 -25.19 10.87
CA PRO A 510 6.86 -24.74 10.82
C PRO A 510 7.11 -23.56 11.77
N PHE A 511 8.35 -23.43 12.22
CA PHE A 511 8.81 -22.22 12.86
C PHE A 511 9.13 -21.18 11.78
N THR A 512 8.33 -20.15 11.70
CA THR A 512 8.37 -19.12 10.66
C THR A 512 9.13 -17.87 11.10
N GLY A 513 9.50 -17.79 12.40
CA GLY A 513 9.99 -16.56 12.98
C GLY A 513 8.92 -15.47 13.05
N LYS A 514 9.38 -14.22 13.03
CA LYS A 514 8.55 -13.03 13.10
C LYS A 514 9.27 -11.83 12.49
N LEU A 515 8.51 -10.83 12.05
CA LEU A 515 9.04 -9.50 11.70
C LEU A 515 9.05 -8.61 12.95
N ASP A 516 10.19 -7.97 13.20
CA ASP A 516 10.41 -7.10 14.36
C ASP A 516 9.49 -5.86 14.31
N PRO A 517 8.85 -5.47 15.41
CA PRO A 517 7.86 -4.39 15.43
C PRO A 517 8.46 -2.99 15.28
N ASN A 518 9.80 -2.85 15.41
CA ASN A 518 10.50 -1.57 15.36
C ASN A 518 11.35 -1.42 14.08
N LYS A 519 11.73 -2.55 13.45
CA LYS A 519 12.66 -2.55 12.31
C LYS A 519 12.11 -3.30 11.09
N GLY A 520 11.09 -4.14 11.27
CA GLY A 520 10.59 -5.01 10.20
C GLY A 520 11.57 -6.12 9.79
N ASP A 521 12.65 -6.34 10.54
CA ASP A 521 13.61 -7.41 10.28
C ASP A 521 13.03 -8.78 10.61
N LEU A 522 13.31 -9.78 9.78
CA LEU A 522 12.93 -11.16 10.04
C LEU A 522 13.91 -11.80 11.03
N SER A 523 13.40 -12.49 12.04
CA SER A 523 14.22 -13.15 13.05
C SER A 523 13.53 -14.38 13.65
N GLY A 524 14.31 -15.29 14.23
CA GLY A 524 13.85 -16.44 15.00
C GLY A 524 13.16 -17.53 14.16
N VAL A 525 13.52 -17.68 12.92
CA VAL A 525 12.95 -18.68 12.00
C VAL A 525 13.20 -20.12 12.47
N ASP A 526 14.31 -20.35 13.16
CA ASP A 526 14.69 -21.63 13.75
C ASP A 526 14.38 -21.76 15.25
N GLY A 527 13.79 -20.71 15.85
CA GLY A 527 13.51 -20.64 17.29
C GLY A 527 12.03 -20.73 17.66
N GLY A 528 11.13 -20.48 16.72
CA GLY A 528 9.71 -20.50 16.97
C GLY A 528 8.84 -19.87 15.87
N ALA A 529 7.55 -19.88 16.09
CA ALA A 529 6.56 -19.20 15.27
C ALA A 529 5.53 -18.49 16.13
N LEU A 530 4.99 -17.42 15.58
CA LEU A 530 3.81 -16.74 16.08
C LEU A 530 2.70 -16.92 15.03
N TYR A 531 1.62 -17.59 15.43
CA TYR A 531 0.42 -17.72 14.61
C TYR A 531 -0.58 -16.66 15.05
N LEU A 532 -0.90 -15.75 14.13
CA LEU A 532 -1.84 -14.67 14.40
C LEU A 532 -3.26 -15.21 14.58
N THR A 533 -3.94 -14.65 15.56
CA THR A 533 -5.38 -14.84 15.75
C THR A 533 -6.12 -13.53 15.50
N ARG A 534 -7.44 -13.59 15.30
CA ARG A 534 -8.24 -12.38 15.12
C ARG A 534 -8.52 -11.60 16.41
N ASN A 535 -8.24 -12.20 17.56
CA ASN A 535 -8.56 -11.63 18.86
C ASN A 535 -7.51 -10.65 19.36
N THR A 536 -7.95 -9.79 20.25
CA THR A 536 -7.13 -8.79 20.93
C THR A 536 -7.46 -8.77 22.43
N SER A 537 -6.46 -8.41 23.22
CA SER A 537 -6.62 -8.14 24.65
C SER A 537 -6.09 -6.74 24.93
N ASN A 538 -6.96 -5.84 25.35
CA ASN A 538 -6.63 -4.42 25.52
C ASN A 538 -6.02 -3.83 24.24
N THR A 539 -4.79 -3.27 24.33
CA THR A 539 -4.05 -2.67 23.20
C THR A 539 -3.23 -3.68 22.40
N LEU A 540 -3.18 -4.96 22.82
CA LEU A 540 -2.34 -6.00 22.26
C LEU A 540 -3.14 -6.95 21.35
N MET A 541 -2.46 -7.61 20.43
CA MET A 541 -3.00 -8.75 19.70
C MET A 541 -2.78 -10.04 20.51
N GLU A 542 -3.67 -11.01 20.36
CA GLU A 542 -3.48 -12.37 20.86
C GLU A 542 -2.88 -13.23 19.75
N VAL A 543 -1.86 -13.99 20.11
CA VAL A 543 -1.16 -14.91 19.21
C VAL A 543 -0.98 -16.27 19.86
N GLU A 544 -0.81 -17.27 18.99
CA GLU A 544 -0.41 -18.60 19.40
C GLU A 544 1.08 -18.77 19.15
N SER A 545 1.84 -18.86 20.22
CA SER A 545 3.29 -19.00 20.18
C SER A 545 3.70 -20.46 20.18
N PHE A 546 4.50 -20.84 19.22
CA PHE A 546 5.16 -22.14 19.12
C PHE A 546 6.65 -21.89 19.27
N ALA A 547 7.30 -22.48 20.23
CA ALA A 547 8.72 -22.32 20.46
C ALA A 547 9.35 -23.62 20.92
N TRP A 548 10.66 -23.76 20.72
CA TRP A 548 11.40 -24.94 21.16
C TRP A 548 11.22 -25.15 22.67
N GLY A 549 10.87 -26.38 23.05
CA GLY A 549 10.62 -26.76 24.45
C GLY A 549 9.31 -26.23 25.05
N ASN A 550 8.53 -25.44 24.29
CA ASN A 550 7.21 -24.98 24.66
C ASN A 550 6.26 -25.07 23.45
N PRO A 551 5.49 -26.17 23.33
CA PRO A 551 4.70 -26.46 22.13
C PRO A 551 3.58 -25.45 21.86
N ALA A 552 3.19 -24.65 22.83
CA ALA A 552 2.42 -23.45 22.61
C ALA A 552 1.90 -22.79 23.88
N SER A 553 1.81 -21.48 23.85
CA SER A 553 1.09 -20.66 24.83
C SER A 553 0.33 -19.56 24.11
N GLU A 554 -0.82 -19.20 24.62
CA GLU A 554 -1.41 -17.91 24.31
C GLU A 554 -0.46 -16.81 24.76
N PHE A 555 -0.22 -15.88 23.87
CA PHE A 555 0.67 -14.76 24.14
C PHE A 555 0.02 -13.46 23.66
N GLN A 556 0.31 -12.38 24.35
CA GLN A 556 -0.15 -11.05 23.97
C GLN A 556 1.05 -10.25 23.49
N LEU A 557 0.96 -9.71 22.28
CA LEU A 557 2.04 -8.96 21.64
C LEU A 557 1.55 -7.65 21.04
N ASN A 558 2.48 -6.76 20.81
CA ASN A 558 2.24 -5.51 20.10
C ASN A 558 1.78 -5.77 18.66
N ARG A 559 0.77 -5.05 18.20
CA ARG A 559 0.19 -5.24 16.84
C ARG A 559 1.13 -4.86 15.70
N SER A 560 2.25 -4.21 16.00
CA SER A 560 3.29 -3.89 15.01
C SER A 560 4.15 -5.08 14.60
N TYR A 561 4.12 -6.21 15.31
CA TYR A 561 4.79 -7.43 14.84
C TYR A 561 4.19 -7.95 13.55
N GLY A 562 5.05 -8.52 12.69
CA GLY A 562 4.59 -9.36 11.59
C GLY A 562 4.74 -10.84 11.94
N ALA A 563 3.73 -11.64 11.64
CA ALA A 563 3.71 -13.06 11.92
C ALA A 563 2.84 -13.84 10.93
N THR A 564 2.87 -15.17 10.99
CA THR A 564 2.15 -16.01 10.04
C THR A 564 0.67 -16.16 10.38
N VAL A 565 -0.12 -16.50 9.37
CA VAL A 565 -1.55 -16.84 9.48
C VAL A 565 -1.76 -18.28 9.00
N ARG A 566 -2.54 -19.07 9.75
CA ARG A 566 -3.11 -20.32 9.24
C ARG A 566 -4.63 -20.22 9.31
N CYS A 567 -5.29 -20.17 8.17
CA CYS A 567 -6.72 -19.90 8.09
C CYS A 567 -7.55 -21.08 8.62
N VAL A 568 -8.71 -20.76 9.22
CA VAL A 568 -9.74 -21.70 9.64
C VAL A 568 -10.99 -21.53 8.77
N LYS A 569 -11.70 -22.62 8.50
CA LYS A 569 -12.93 -22.59 7.69
C LYS A 569 -14.03 -21.81 8.41
N VAL A 570 -14.71 -20.93 7.69
CA VAL A 570 -15.89 -20.21 8.20
C VAL A 570 -16.99 -21.23 8.51
N LYS A 571 -17.61 -21.14 9.70
CA LYS A 571 -18.72 -22.01 10.11
C LYS A 571 -20.05 -21.61 9.48
#